data_3a4355bca0475560dc6196fad9a7e263
#
_entry.id   3a4355bca0475560dc6196fad9a7e263
#
_cell.length_a   1.000
_cell.length_b   1.000
_cell.length_c   1.000
_cell.angle_alpha   90.00
_cell.angle_beta   90.00
_cell.angle_gamma   90.00
#
_symmetry.space_group_name_H-M   'P 1'
#
loop_
_entity.id
_entity.type
_entity.pdbx_description
1 polymer ?
#
loop_
_entity_poly.entity_id
_entity_poly.type
_entity_poly.pdbx_seq_one_letter_code
_entity_poly.pdbx_strand_id
1 'polypeptide(L)'
;MVVDTAGFNDRGWLDIEGHPHTEALHITERFRRRDFGHMDLEMTIDDPKTFTRPFSLKIDKTLVPDTDLLESVCENDTSVPHMIGGTGKKLAPEVLSKYTGVYEFAPGREAVITLEGDLLFLQQRPNPLKLPLAADSETVFVSRTNGERIHFIRDAQGAITEFIFHADGGDRRAVRKP
;
A
#
# COMPACT_ATOMS: atom_id res chain seq x y z
N MET A 1 -15.04 -10.60 22.20
CA MET A 1 -13.74 -10.25 22.78
C MET A 1 -13.61 -8.74 22.65
N VAL A 2 -13.09 -8.07 23.69
CA VAL A 2 -12.76 -6.64 23.63
C VAL A 2 -11.27 -6.50 23.93
N VAL A 3 -10.61 -5.69 23.16
CA VAL A 3 -9.19 -5.34 23.32
C VAL A 3 -9.09 -3.85 23.49
N ASP A 4 -8.41 -3.40 24.52
CA ASP A 4 -8.09 -2.01 24.79
C ASP A 4 -6.59 -1.81 24.64
N THR A 5 -6.19 -0.86 23.79
CA THR A 5 -4.79 -0.57 23.49
C THR A 5 -4.49 0.89 23.81
N ALA A 6 -3.46 1.12 24.62
CA ALA A 6 -2.94 2.43 25.01
C ALA A 6 -1.42 2.38 25.08
N GLY A 7 -0.78 3.53 25.34
CA GLY A 7 0.68 3.60 25.45
C GLY A 7 1.39 3.72 24.10
N PHE A 8 0.73 4.32 23.15
CA PHE A 8 1.33 4.67 21.85
C PHE A 8 2.44 5.70 22.01
N ASN A 9 3.39 5.73 21.09
CA ASN A 9 4.30 6.85 20.89
C ASN A 9 3.77 7.75 19.76
N ASP A 10 4.28 8.95 19.65
CA ASP A 10 3.89 9.96 18.65
C ASP A 10 4.70 9.90 17.34
N ARG A 11 5.47 8.82 17.12
CA ARG A 11 6.43 8.70 16.00
C ARG A 11 5.86 8.07 14.74
N GLY A 12 4.64 7.56 14.81
CA GLY A 12 3.96 6.90 13.70
C GLY A 12 2.81 7.71 13.13
N TRP A 13 2.19 7.14 12.12
CA TRP A 13 0.91 7.59 11.59
C TRP A 13 -0.19 6.63 12.02
N LEU A 14 -1.41 7.13 12.22
CA LEU A 14 -2.56 6.30 12.57
C LEU A 14 -2.89 5.31 11.44
N ASP A 15 -2.69 5.73 10.21
CA ASP A 15 -2.96 4.95 9.00
C ASP A 15 -2.03 5.33 7.84
N ILE A 16 -2.20 4.62 6.72
CA ILE A 16 -1.42 4.81 5.49
C ILE A 16 -1.74 6.12 4.75
N GLU A 17 -2.82 6.81 5.12
CA GLU A 17 -3.19 8.11 4.57
C GLU A 17 -2.45 9.25 5.27
N GLY A 18 -1.72 8.94 6.34
CA GLY A 18 -0.90 9.90 7.07
C GLY A 18 -1.66 10.70 8.12
N HIS A 19 -2.75 10.15 8.65
CA HIS A 19 -3.43 10.77 9.77
C HIS A 19 -2.54 10.73 11.02
N PRO A 20 -2.34 11.85 11.71
CA PRO A 20 -1.50 11.89 12.91
C PRO A 20 -2.21 11.24 14.10
N HIS A 21 -1.41 10.82 15.07
CA HIS A 21 -1.87 10.51 16.43
C HIS A 21 -0.86 10.98 17.46
N THR A 22 -1.25 10.98 18.71
CA THR A 22 -0.38 11.33 19.83
C THR A 22 -0.25 10.19 20.83
N GLU A 23 0.53 10.39 21.87
CA GLU A 23 0.63 9.45 23.00
C GLU A 23 -0.71 9.27 23.76
N ALA A 24 -1.67 10.20 23.54
CA ALA A 24 -3.00 10.10 24.13
C ALA A 24 -3.93 9.13 23.36
N LEU A 25 -3.47 8.56 22.26
CA LEU A 25 -4.25 7.61 21.46
C LEU A 25 -4.67 6.42 22.32
N HIS A 26 -5.95 6.10 22.26
CA HIS A 26 -6.57 4.92 22.83
C HIS A 26 -7.43 4.24 21.77
N ILE A 27 -7.22 2.95 21.55
CA ILE A 27 -7.97 2.15 20.58
C ILE A 27 -8.71 1.05 21.33
N THR A 28 -10.04 1.01 21.16
CA THR A 28 -10.87 -0.08 21.65
C THR A 28 -11.40 -0.89 20.49
N GLU A 29 -11.05 -2.17 20.45
CA GLU A 29 -11.47 -3.11 19.41
C GLU A 29 -12.49 -4.11 19.99
N ARG A 30 -13.63 -4.27 19.30
CA ARG A 30 -14.69 -5.22 19.66
C ARG A 30 -14.85 -6.25 18.56
N PHE A 31 -14.46 -7.48 18.84
CA PHE A 31 -14.59 -8.62 17.94
C PHE A 31 -15.85 -9.40 18.26
N ARG A 32 -16.71 -9.56 17.27
CA ARG A 32 -17.93 -10.35 17.34
C ARG A 32 -17.97 -11.35 16.19
N ARG A 33 -17.85 -12.63 16.51
CA ARG A 33 -18.06 -13.69 15.52
C ARG A 33 -19.56 -13.83 15.26
N ARG A 34 -19.97 -13.69 13.99
CA ARG A 34 -21.38 -13.85 13.55
C ARG A 34 -21.69 -15.31 13.27
N ASP A 35 -20.79 -15.99 12.57
CA ASP A 35 -20.89 -17.39 12.18
C ASP A 35 -19.49 -17.97 11.99
N PHE A 36 -19.40 -19.17 11.37
CA PHE A 36 -18.11 -19.84 11.14
C PHE A 36 -17.18 -19.04 10.23
N GLY A 37 -17.72 -18.39 9.19
CA GLY A 37 -16.96 -17.71 8.16
C GLY A 37 -16.82 -16.20 8.35
N HIS A 38 -17.54 -15.57 9.30
CA HIS A 38 -17.61 -14.12 9.40
C HIS A 38 -17.45 -13.60 10.82
N MET A 39 -16.74 -12.48 10.92
CA MET A 39 -16.50 -11.77 12.16
C MET A 39 -16.57 -10.25 11.94
N ASP A 40 -17.33 -9.57 12.79
CA ASP A 40 -17.34 -8.11 12.85
C ASP A 40 -16.22 -7.63 13.78
N LEU A 41 -15.49 -6.63 13.31
CA LEU A 41 -14.58 -5.83 14.12
C LEU A 41 -15.10 -4.40 14.14
N GLU A 42 -15.45 -3.91 15.33
CA GLU A 42 -15.70 -2.50 15.58
C GLU A 42 -14.51 -1.92 16.32
N MET A 43 -13.86 -0.94 15.71
CA MET A 43 -12.69 -0.27 16.25
C MET A 43 -13.06 1.17 16.59
N THR A 44 -12.92 1.57 17.84
CA THR A 44 -13.10 2.95 18.29
C THR A 44 -11.73 3.58 18.52
N ILE A 45 -11.51 4.73 17.92
CA ILE A 45 -10.29 5.52 17.99
C ILE A 45 -10.58 6.78 18.79
N ASP A 46 -9.85 7.00 19.86
CA ASP A 46 -9.94 8.16 20.73
C ASP A 46 -8.56 8.75 20.95
N ASP A 47 -8.32 9.93 20.42
CA ASP A 47 -7.14 10.74 20.69
C ASP A 47 -7.58 12.19 20.84
N PRO A 48 -7.85 12.64 22.07
CA PRO A 48 -8.40 13.98 22.34
C PRO A 48 -7.44 15.12 22.02
N LYS A 49 -6.15 14.81 21.74
CA LYS A 49 -5.17 15.80 21.30
C LYS A 49 -5.15 15.98 19.78
N THR A 50 -5.66 14.99 19.04
CA THR A 50 -5.67 14.99 17.57
C THR A 50 -7.08 15.19 17.02
N PHE A 51 -8.08 14.51 17.58
CA PHE A 51 -9.44 14.49 17.06
C PHE A 51 -10.41 15.21 18.01
N THR A 52 -11.37 15.91 17.46
CA THR A 52 -12.38 16.65 18.23
C THR A 52 -13.37 15.76 18.97
N ARG A 53 -13.47 14.50 18.56
CA ARG A 53 -14.29 13.45 19.19
C ARG A 53 -13.79 12.06 18.79
N PRO A 54 -14.05 11.04 19.61
CA PRO A 54 -13.85 9.65 19.21
C PRO A 54 -14.68 9.30 17.96
N PHE A 55 -14.16 8.39 17.15
CA PHE A 55 -14.88 7.85 16.00
C PHE A 55 -14.69 6.34 15.91
N SER A 56 -15.61 5.66 15.22
CA SER A 56 -15.57 4.21 15.09
C SER A 56 -15.59 3.77 13.64
N LEU A 57 -14.83 2.71 13.37
CA LEU A 57 -14.77 2.00 12.10
C LEU A 57 -15.40 0.62 12.28
N LYS A 58 -16.12 0.15 11.27
CA LYS A 58 -16.63 -1.23 11.21
C LYS A 58 -15.98 -1.96 10.07
N ILE A 59 -15.37 -3.09 10.38
CA ILE A 59 -14.64 -3.92 9.44
C ILE A 59 -15.27 -5.32 9.46
N ASP A 60 -15.73 -5.77 8.31
CA ASP A 60 -16.18 -7.14 8.09
C ASP A 60 -14.98 -8.03 7.79
N LYS A 61 -14.79 -9.07 8.57
CA LYS A 61 -13.73 -10.05 8.40
C LYS A 61 -14.32 -11.36 7.91
N THR A 62 -13.80 -11.87 6.81
CA THR A 62 -14.18 -13.16 6.24
C THR A 62 -13.07 -14.17 6.48
N LEU A 63 -13.42 -15.37 6.91
CA LEU A 63 -12.48 -16.47 7.03
C LEU A 63 -11.99 -16.86 5.63
N VAL A 64 -10.69 -16.95 5.46
CA VAL A 64 -10.08 -17.54 4.26
C VAL A 64 -9.77 -19.00 4.61
N PRO A 65 -10.56 -19.94 4.10
CA PRO A 65 -10.32 -21.37 4.34
C PRO A 65 -9.09 -21.82 3.56
N ASP A 66 -8.51 -22.93 3.97
CA ASP A 66 -7.39 -23.59 3.28
C ASP A 66 -6.10 -22.76 3.20
N THR A 67 -5.92 -21.82 4.12
CA THR A 67 -4.67 -21.07 4.28
C THR A 67 -4.09 -21.28 5.68
N ASP A 68 -2.78 -21.31 5.76
CA ASP A 68 -2.07 -21.30 7.05
C ASP A 68 -1.82 -19.85 7.50
N LEU A 69 -1.72 -19.68 8.83
CA LEU A 69 -1.18 -18.45 9.40
C LEU A 69 0.32 -18.42 9.09
N LEU A 70 0.68 -17.59 8.11
CA LEU A 70 2.08 -17.36 7.78
C LEU A 70 2.72 -16.55 8.91
N GLU A 71 3.83 -17.06 9.44
CA GLU A 71 4.63 -16.29 10.37
C GLU A 71 5.28 -15.13 9.64
N SER A 72 4.98 -13.90 10.08
CA SER A 72 5.63 -12.70 9.60
C SER A 72 6.56 -12.19 10.67
N VAL A 73 7.86 -12.37 10.46
CA VAL A 73 8.89 -11.88 11.37
C VAL A 73 9.38 -10.53 10.86
N CYS A 74 9.02 -9.47 11.59
CA CYS A 74 9.66 -8.15 11.42
C CYS A 74 10.98 -8.16 12.21
N GLU A 75 12.00 -8.80 11.69
CA GLU A 75 13.34 -8.62 12.24
C GLU A 75 13.86 -7.23 11.85
N ASN A 76 14.81 -6.69 12.58
CA ASN A 76 15.58 -5.45 12.26
C ASN A 76 16.37 -5.59 10.95
N ASP A 77 15.74 -5.76 9.91
CA ASP A 77 15.99 -6.70 8.91
C ASP A 77 16.29 -6.02 7.59
N THR A 78 17.35 -6.46 7.02
CA THR A 78 17.67 -6.31 5.62
C THR A 78 16.53 -6.76 4.69
N SER A 79 15.52 -7.48 5.17
CA SER A 79 14.31 -7.83 4.43
C SER A 79 13.22 -6.76 4.49
N VAL A 80 13.22 -5.86 5.49
CA VAL A 80 12.35 -4.67 5.49
C VAL A 80 12.54 -3.83 4.22
N PRO A 81 13.75 -3.62 3.68
CA PRO A 81 13.93 -3.07 2.33
C PRO A 81 13.24 -3.88 1.24
N HIS A 82 13.11 -5.19 1.38
CA HIS A 82 12.39 -6.02 0.42
C HIS A 82 10.87 -5.88 0.56
N MET A 83 10.36 -5.63 1.77
CA MET A 83 8.93 -5.44 2.01
C MET A 83 8.47 -4.01 1.72
N ILE A 84 9.31 -3.00 1.98
CA ILE A 84 8.94 -1.58 1.89
C ILE A 84 9.80 -0.76 0.92
N GLY A 85 10.69 -1.36 0.16
CA GLY A 85 11.58 -0.55 -0.64
C GLY A 85 12.29 -1.17 -1.83
N GLY A 86 12.00 -2.42 -2.19
CA GLY A 86 12.81 -3.10 -3.22
C GLY A 86 14.28 -3.22 -2.79
N THR A 87 15.13 -3.74 -3.64
CA THR A 87 16.58 -3.87 -3.38
C THR A 87 17.30 -2.54 -3.24
N GLY A 88 16.58 -1.42 -3.35
CA GLY A 88 17.15 -0.09 -3.29
C GLY A 88 18.05 0.26 -4.47
N LYS A 89 17.85 -0.40 -5.62
CA LYS A 89 18.58 -0.08 -6.84
C LYS A 89 18.32 1.37 -7.22
N LYS A 90 19.36 2.20 -7.19
CA LYS A 90 19.26 3.58 -7.68
C LYS A 90 19.33 3.57 -9.20
N LEU A 91 18.27 4.05 -9.84
CA LEU A 91 18.23 4.30 -11.26
C LEU A 91 18.39 5.81 -11.51
N ALA A 92 19.08 6.15 -12.58
CA ALA A 92 19.24 7.54 -12.97
C ALA A 92 17.89 8.16 -13.37
N PRO A 93 17.64 9.46 -13.10
CA PRO A 93 16.39 10.13 -13.43
C PRO A 93 16.00 10.02 -14.92
N GLU A 94 16.99 9.96 -15.82
CA GLU A 94 16.80 9.76 -17.25
C GLU A 94 16.23 8.39 -17.59
N VAL A 95 16.54 7.39 -16.77
CA VAL A 95 15.97 6.04 -16.88
C VAL A 95 14.57 6.04 -16.30
N LEU A 96 14.38 6.65 -15.13
CA LEU A 96 13.09 6.73 -14.45
C LEU A 96 12.05 7.50 -15.28
N SER A 97 12.46 8.55 -15.99
CA SER A 97 11.56 9.34 -16.84
C SER A 97 10.88 8.51 -17.94
N LYS A 98 11.48 7.42 -18.38
CA LYS A 98 10.90 6.52 -19.40
C LYS A 98 9.63 5.80 -18.96
N TYR A 99 9.42 5.66 -17.65
CA TYR A 99 8.27 4.97 -17.06
C TYR A 99 7.09 5.91 -16.81
N THR A 100 7.31 7.24 -16.85
CA THR A 100 6.25 8.22 -16.61
C THR A 100 5.20 8.19 -17.72
N GLY A 101 3.96 8.44 -17.36
CA GLY A 101 2.85 8.50 -18.31
C GLY A 101 1.53 8.07 -17.69
N VAL A 102 0.51 8.04 -18.53
CA VAL A 102 -0.83 7.55 -18.17
C VAL A 102 -0.98 6.13 -18.72
N TYR A 103 -1.46 5.25 -17.85
CA TYR A 103 -1.71 3.84 -18.18
C TYR A 103 -3.17 3.51 -17.88
N GLU A 104 -3.80 2.72 -18.71
CA GLU A 104 -5.21 2.36 -18.57
C GLU A 104 -5.37 0.88 -18.31
N PHE A 105 -6.03 0.51 -17.20
CA PHE A 105 -6.39 -0.87 -16.84
C PHE A 105 -7.65 -1.33 -17.56
N ALA A 106 -8.62 -0.43 -17.71
CA ALA A 106 -9.89 -0.61 -18.40
C ALA A 106 -10.47 0.78 -18.70
N PRO A 107 -11.45 0.92 -19.58
CA PRO A 107 -12.07 2.20 -19.88
C PRO A 107 -12.45 2.98 -18.63
N GLY A 108 -11.86 4.19 -18.47
CA GLY A 108 -12.08 5.06 -17.32
C GLY A 108 -11.34 4.67 -16.03
N ARG A 109 -10.49 3.65 -16.05
CA ARG A 109 -9.65 3.25 -14.91
C ARG A 109 -8.19 3.43 -15.25
N GLU A 110 -7.65 4.56 -14.84
CA GLU A 110 -6.28 4.98 -15.18
C GLU A 110 -5.35 4.91 -13.97
N ALA A 111 -4.08 4.65 -14.26
CA ALA A 111 -2.97 4.91 -13.39
C ALA A 111 -2.04 5.95 -14.01
N VAL A 112 -1.54 6.85 -13.19
CA VAL A 112 -0.56 7.87 -13.61
C VAL A 112 0.75 7.55 -12.90
N ILE A 113 1.82 7.41 -13.68
CA ILE A 113 3.18 7.31 -13.16
C ILE A 113 3.85 8.68 -13.30
N THR A 114 4.30 9.24 -12.19
CA THR A 114 5.03 10.51 -12.15
C THR A 114 6.42 10.32 -11.57
N LEU A 115 7.36 11.19 -11.95
CA LEU A 115 8.70 11.27 -11.37
C LEU A 115 8.77 12.55 -10.51
N GLU A 116 9.08 12.37 -9.22
CA GLU A 116 9.27 13.47 -8.28
C GLU A 116 10.64 13.29 -7.60
N GLY A 117 11.58 14.17 -7.93
CA GLY A 117 12.98 14.00 -7.55
C GLY A 117 13.61 12.78 -8.23
N ASP A 118 14.03 11.81 -7.43
CA ASP A 118 14.63 10.55 -7.86
C ASP A 118 13.72 9.33 -7.63
N LEU A 119 12.41 9.55 -7.43
CA LEU A 119 11.43 8.52 -7.13
C LEU A 119 10.25 8.57 -8.11
N LEU A 120 9.81 7.39 -8.53
CA LEU A 120 8.53 7.24 -9.24
C LEU A 120 7.38 7.16 -8.23
N PHE A 121 6.24 7.69 -8.63
CA PHE A 121 4.99 7.57 -7.90
C PHE A 121 3.91 7.02 -8.81
N LEU A 122 3.11 6.08 -8.29
CA LEU A 122 1.91 5.59 -8.94
C LEU A 122 0.68 6.16 -8.26
N GLN A 123 -0.24 6.70 -9.06
CA GLN A 123 -1.55 7.16 -8.61
C GLN A 123 -2.64 6.49 -9.44
N GLN A 124 -3.53 5.74 -8.80
CA GLN A 124 -4.71 5.15 -9.45
C GLN A 124 -5.89 6.13 -9.37
N ARG A 125 -6.34 6.67 -10.51
CA ARG A 125 -7.48 7.59 -10.55
C ARG A 125 -8.82 6.86 -10.38
N PRO A 126 -9.80 7.45 -9.63
CA PRO A 126 -9.80 8.81 -9.09
C PRO A 126 -9.15 8.95 -7.69
N ASN A 127 -8.53 7.90 -7.14
CA ASN A 127 -7.88 7.97 -5.83
C ASN A 127 -6.74 9.02 -5.82
N PRO A 128 -6.73 9.99 -4.89
CA PRO A 128 -5.67 10.99 -4.79
C PRO A 128 -4.34 10.44 -4.25
N LEU A 129 -4.33 9.25 -3.65
CA LEU A 129 -3.16 8.66 -3.02
C LEU A 129 -2.07 8.36 -4.06
N LYS A 130 -0.88 8.86 -3.81
CA LYS A 130 0.34 8.56 -4.57
C LYS A 130 1.16 7.52 -3.81
N LEU A 131 1.44 6.40 -4.45
CA LEU A 131 2.27 5.33 -3.92
C LEU A 131 3.72 5.50 -4.40
N PRO A 132 4.68 5.73 -3.49
CA PRO A 132 6.08 5.81 -3.86
C PRO A 132 6.62 4.44 -4.27
N LEU A 133 7.34 4.39 -5.38
CA LEU A 133 7.87 3.17 -5.98
C LEU A 133 9.39 3.12 -5.86
N ALA A 134 9.92 2.06 -5.27
CA ALA A 134 11.35 1.77 -5.25
C ALA A 134 11.70 0.75 -6.35
N ALA A 135 12.83 0.96 -7.02
CA ALA A 135 13.30 0.02 -8.03
C ALA A 135 13.88 -1.25 -7.37
N ASP A 136 13.35 -2.39 -7.74
CA ASP A 136 13.91 -3.71 -7.45
C ASP A 136 14.86 -4.16 -8.58
N SER A 137 14.47 -3.84 -9.81
CA SER A 137 15.31 -4.00 -11.01
C SER A 137 15.07 -2.82 -11.97
N GLU A 138 15.55 -2.93 -13.22
CA GLU A 138 15.23 -1.92 -14.24
C GLU A 138 13.76 -1.94 -14.66
N THR A 139 13.06 -3.05 -14.50
CA THR A 139 11.66 -3.19 -14.94
C THR A 139 10.71 -3.50 -13.81
N VAL A 140 11.19 -3.87 -12.63
CA VAL A 140 10.35 -4.20 -11.48
C VAL A 140 10.51 -3.14 -10.41
N PHE A 141 9.38 -2.62 -9.96
CA PHE A 141 9.30 -1.65 -8.89
C PHE A 141 8.37 -2.17 -7.79
N VAL A 142 8.62 -1.75 -6.56
CA VAL A 142 7.86 -2.15 -5.39
C VAL A 142 7.32 -0.91 -4.72
N SER A 143 6.02 -0.91 -4.40
CA SER A 143 5.41 0.13 -3.60
C SER A 143 5.98 0.12 -2.18
N ARG A 144 6.49 1.27 -1.75
CA ARG A 144 7.00 1.43 -0.37
C ARG A 144 5.92 1.44 0.70
N THR A 145 4.66 1.55 0.29
CA THR A 145 3.54 1.66 1.23
C THR A 145 2.96 0.30 1.58
N ASN A 146 2.81 -0.59 0.59
CA ASN A 146 2.07 -1.86 0.76
C ASN A 146 2.78 -3.07 0.16
N GLY A 147 4.01 -2.90 -0.37
CA GLY A 147 4.80 -4.00 -0.94
C GLY A 147 4.31 -4.53 -2.29
N GLU A 148 3.26 -3.97 -2.87
CA GLU A 148 2.76 -4.38 -4.19
C GLU A 148 3.82 -4.18 -5.27
N ARG A 149 3.88 -5.10 -6.23
CA ARG A 149 4.88 -5.09 -7.29
C ARG A 149 4.29 -4.62 -8.60
N ILE A 150 5.10 -3.87 -9.34
CA ILE A 150 4.78 -3.35 -10.67
C ILE A 150 5.88 -3.80 -11.61
N HIS A 151 5.52 -4.57 -12.64
CA HIS A 151 6.45 -5.03 -13.65
C HIS A 151 6.16 -4.31 -14.97
N PHE A 152 7.04 -3.41 -15.38
CA PHE A 152 6.96 -2.70 -16.65
C PHE A 152 7.46 -3.57 -17.81
N ILE A 153 6.72 -3.54 -18.89
CA ILE A 153 7.00 -4.32 -20.11
C ILE A 153 7.54 -3.37 -21.19
N ARG A 154 8.60 -3.81 -21.85
CA ARG A 154 9.23 -3.11 -22.97
C ARG A 154 8.86 -3.77 -24.29
N ASP A 155 8.68 -2.96 -25.32
CA ASP A 155 8.59 -3.47 -26.69
C ASP A 155 9.98 -3.85 -27.25
N ALA A 156 9.99 -4.29 -28.51
CA ALA A 156 11.22 -4.69 -29.20
C ALA A 156 12.23 -3.51 -29.41
N GLN A 157 11.75 -2.28 -29.31
CA GLN A 157 12.54 -1.04 -29.41
C GLN A 157 13.00 -0.54 -28.04
N GLY A 158 12.58 -1.21 -26.96
CA GLY A 158 12.94 -0.87 -25.58
C GLY A 158 12.05 0.22 -24.94
N ALA A 159 10.98 0.65 -25.62
CA ALA A 159 10.03 1.59 -25.05
C ALA A 159 9.08 0.90 -24.06
N ILE A 160 8.73 1.60 -22.99
CA ILE A 160 7.75 1.11 -22.00
C ILE A 160 6.35 1.28 -22.58
N THR A 161 5.66 0.16 -22.79
CA THR A 161 4.32 0.14 -23.40
C THR A 161 3.20 -0.23 -22.43
N GLU A 162 3.53 -0.91 -21.33
CA GLU A 162 2.56 -1.37 -20.36
C GLU A 162 3.22 -1.73 -19.05
N PHE A 163 2.42 -2.00 -18.03
CA PHE A 163 2.87 -2.67 -16.81
C PHE A 163 1.86 -3.70 -16.30
N ILE A 164 2.35 -4.66 -15.55
CA ILE A 164 1.55 -5.61 -14.77
C ILE A 164 1.65 -5.19 -13.30
N PHE A 165 0.50 -4.99 -12.69
CA PHE A 165 0.38 -4.67 -11.27
C PHE A 165 -0.01 -5.96 -10.52
N HIS A 166 0.91 -6.44 -9.69
CA HIS A 166 0.72 -7.65 -8.88
C HIS A 166 0.16 -7.25 -7.51
N ALA A 167 -1.08 -7.62 -7.25
CA ALA A 167 -1.78 -7.36 -6.00
C ALA A 167 -2.46 -8.62 -5.48
N ASP A 168 -2.88 -8.63 -4.22
CA ASP A 168 -3.53 -9.78 -3.58
C ASP A 168 -4.79 -10.28 -4.31
N GLY A 169 -5.44 -9.41 -5.09
CA GLY A 169 -6.60 -9.75 -5.93
C GLY A 169 -6.25 -10.31 -7.32
N GLY A 170 -4.97 -10.60 -7.59
CA GLY A 170 -4.45 -11.07 -8.87
C GLY A 170 -3.83 -9.97 -9.74
N ASP A 171 -3.23 -10.40 -10.84
CA ASP A 171 -2.51 -9.53 -11.75
C ASP A 171 -3.45 -8.64 -12.57
N ARG A 172 -3.11 -7.37 -12.67
CA ARG A 172 -3.83 -6.38 -13.48
C ARG A 172 -2.88 -5.72 -14.47
N ARG A 173 -3.19 -5.82 -15.74
CA ARG A 173 -2.42 -5.22 -16.83
C ARG A 173 -2.92 -3.82 -17.13
N ALA A 174 -2.01 -2.87 -17.26
CA ALA A 174 -2.31 -1.49 -17.69
C ALA A 174 -1.47 -1.14 -18.93
N VAL A 175 -2.12 -0.62 -19.96
CA VAL A 175 -1.50 -0.25 -21.23
C VAL A 175 -1.25 1.26 -21.25
N ARG A 176 -0.07 1.66 -21.69
CA ARG A 176 0.31 3.08 -21.77
C ARG A 176 -0.52 3.79 -22.83
N LYS A 177 -1.08 4.93 -22.47
CA LYS A 177 -1.76 5.81 -23.43
C LYS A 177 -0.73 6.63 -24.23
N PRO A 178 -1.02 6.92 -25.51
CA PRO A 178 -0.18 7.75 -26.35
C PRO A 178 0.09 9.14 -25.78
#